data_9bd31efc0f873b6da741d591adf91645
#
_entry.id   9bd31efc0f873b6da741d591adf91645
#
_cell.length_a   1.000
_cell.length_b   1.000
_cell.length_c   1.000
_cell.angle_alpha   90.00
_cell.angle_beta   90.00
_cell.angle_gamma   90.00
#
_symmetry.space_group_name_H-M   'P 1'
#
loop_
_entity.id
_entity.type
_entity.pdbx_description
1 polymer ?
#
loop_
_entity_poly.entity_id
_entity_poly.type
_entity_poly.pdbx_seq_one_letter_code
_entity_poly.pdbx_strand_id
1 'polypeptide(L)'
;MPSKIALLGAMIGLTACWTTAATAQASEKDWTLVWADEFDGSKLDRKKWKPEKSCWGGGNQERQCYTDRSKNIKVADGNLHLIAHKETFTGPDLPPEFSNKPYPQKTQEYTSGKIRTLGISSWKYGKVEFRAKPPKGQGTWPAVWMMPANSVYGGWPLSGEIDILEGVNLGATCETCTGDVGENRMISAIHFGDYAPKNKLHDTRVALPSNALPSDEFHIWTLEWGEGMMRFYLDGRKYWERTSADWETASPLAKSNPVAPFDQPFYIMANLAIGGGLSEKNNDKGVASDVTPAAFLIDWIRIYQCSSDKEKGLACMQGDKESK
;
A
#
# COMPACT_ATOMS: atom_id res chain seq x y z
N MET A 1 -74.53 17.66 46.22
CA MET A 1 -74.33 17.49 44.74
C MET A 1 -73.06 18.23 44.39
N PRO A 2 -71.95 17.60 44.08
CA PRO A 2 -70.76 18.30 43.63
C PRO A 2 -70.59 18.14 42.09
N SER A 3 -70.29 19.25 41.48
CA SER A 3 -69.94 19.45 40.05
C SER A 3 -68.67 18.73 39.63
N LYS A 4 -68.72 18.09 38.47
CA LYS A 4 -67.57 17.51 37.81
C LYS A 4 -66.91 18.61 36.97
N ILE A 5 -65.61 18.88 37.24
CA ILE A 5 -64.74 19.68 36.44
C ILE A 5 -63.95 18.72 35.48
N ALA A 6 -64.09 18.86 34.17
CA ALA A 6 -63.38 18.13 33.19
C ALA A 6 -62.05 18.90 32.89
N LEU A 7 -60.89 18.30 33.13
CA LEU A 7 -59.57 18.80 32.65
C LEU A 7 -59.33 18.31 31.22
N LEU A 8 -59.24 19.24 30.31
CA LEU A 8 -58.70 18.99 28.96
C LEU A 8 -57.19 19.03 29.01
N GLY A 9 -56.56 17.89 28.81
CA GLY A 9 -55.10 17.80 28.66
C GLY A 9 -54.72 18.05 27.21
N ALA A 10 -53.98 19.14 26.96
CA ALA A 10 -53.36 19.42 25.68
C ALA A 10 -52.09 18.60 25.55
N MET A 11 -52.05 17.62 24.64
CA MET A 11 -50.80 16.95 24.23
C MET A 11 -50.06 17.85 23.23
N ILE A 12 -48.93 18.39 23.67
CA ILE A 12 -47.97 19.05 22.77
C ILE A 12 -47.11 17.97 22.17
N GLY A 13 -47.35 17.63 20.91
CA GLY A 13 -46.49 16.74 20.14
C GLY A 13 -45.19 17.45 19.76
N LEU A 14 -44.08 17.06 20.39
CA LEU A 14 -42.75 17.42 19.92
C LEU A 14 -42.42 16.59 18.68
N THR A 15 -42.56 17.19 17.50
CA THR A 15 -41.97 16.66 16.26
C THR A 15 -40.46 16.90 16.29
N ALA A 16 -39.68 15.88 16.64
CA ALA A 16 -38.24 15.89 16.47
C ALA A 16 -37.94 15.90 14.96
N CYS A 17 -37.52 17.05 14.45
CA CYS A 17 -37.01 17.21 13.12
C CYS A 17 -35.59 16.58 13.09
N TRP A 18 -35.47 15.35 12.63
CA TRP A 18 -34.18 14.73 12.35
C TRP A 18 -33.64 15.35 11.07
N THR A 19 -32.81 16.38 11.22
CA THR A 19 -31.96 16.85 10.12
C THR A 19 -30.88 15.79 9.90
N THR A 20 -31.11 14.92 8.92
CA THR A 20 -30.04 14.11 8.36
C THR A 20 -29.00 15.06 7.75
N ALA A 21 -27.88 15.24 8.45
CA ALA A 21 -26.72 15.83 7.82
C ALA A 21 -26.33 14.92 6.65
N ALA A 22 -26.67 15.37 5.44
CA ALA A 22 -26.12 14.80 4.23
C ALA A 22 -24.63 15.15 4.25
N THR A 23 -23.80 14.24 4.79
CA THR A 23 -22.38 14.24 4.51
C THR A 23 -22.25 14.16 3.00
N ALA A 24 -21.68 15.19 2.38
CA ALA A 24 -21.39 15.21 0.97
C ALA A 24 -20.38 14.07 0.70
N GLN A 25 -20.90 12.91 0.37
CA GLN A 25 -20.15 11.81 -0.18
C GLN A 25 -19.77 12.28 -1.59
N ALA A 26 -18.53 12.77 -1.72
CA ALA A 26 -17.94 13.05 -3.02
C ALA A 26 -18.18 11.83 -3.90
N SER A 27 -18.65 12.06 -5.10
CA SER A 27 -19.28 11.04 -5.94
C SER A 27 -18.38 9.83 -6.18
N GLU A 28 -18.59 8.73 -5.46
CA GLU A 28 -18.14 7.39 -5.84
C GLU A 28 -18.62 7.00 -7.25
N LYS A 29 -19.51 7.80 -7.84
CA LYS A 29 -20.22 7.49 -9.07
C LYS A 29 -19.37 7.34 -10.31
N ASP A 30 -18.16 7.90 -10.30
CA ASP A 30 -17.32 7.89 -11.51
C ASP A 30 -16.15 6.89 -11.43
N TRP A 31 -15.87 6.30 -10.28
CA TRP A 31 -14.90 5.23 -10.13
C TRP A 31 -15.52 3.86 -10.43
N THR A 32 -15.12 3.24 -11.53
CA THR A 32 -15.60 1.92 -11.94
C THR A 32 -14.58 0.85 -11.55
N LEU A 33 -14.99 -0.16 -10.78
CA LEU A 33 -14.18 -1.30 -10.44
C LEU A 33 -13.79 -2.07 -11.71
N VAL A 34 -12.50 -2.21 -11.98
CA VAL A 34 -11.98 -2.89 -13.18
C VAL A 34 -11.20 -4.15 -12.86
N TRP A 35 -10.74 -4.30 -11.62
CA TRP A 35 -10.05 -5.48 -11.14
C TRP A 35 -10.14 -5.57 -9.62
N ALA A 36 -10.27 -6.78 -9.09
CA ALA A 36 -10.25 -7.01 -7.66
C ALA A 36 -9.75 -8.41 -7.32
N ASP A 37 -9.22 -8.56 -6.12
CA ASP A 37 -9.08 -9.84 -5.43
C ASP A 37 -9.53 -9.67 -3.99
N GLU A 38 -10.60 -10.37 -3.64
CA GLU A 38 -11.22 -10.38 -2.31
C GLU A 38 -10.64 -11.48 -1.41
N PHE A 39 -9.72 -12.28 -1.93
CA PHE A 39 -9.07 -13.41 -1.25
C PHE A 39 -10.03 -14.40 -0.55
N ASP A 40 -11.27 -14.51 -1.06
CA ASP A 40 -12.33 -15.40 -0.52
C ASP A 40 -12.06 -16.90 -0.74
N GLY A 41 -11.04 -17.21 -1.54
CA GLY A 41 -10.69 -18.58 -1.89
C GLY A 41 -9.90 -19.29 -0.80
N SER A 42 -9.46 -20.50 -1.12
CA SER A 42 -8.55 -21.30 -0.28
C SER A 42 -7.11 -21.36 -0.81
N LYS A 43 -6.84 -20.69 -1.93
CA LYS A 43 -5.53 -20.64 -2.60
C LYS A 43 -5.38 -19.31 -3.35
N LEU A 44 -4.14 -18.86 -3.48
CA LEU A 44 -3.81 -17.71 -4.31
C LEU A 44 -4.24 -17.93 -5.77
N ASP A 45 -5.01 -17.01 -6.33
CA ASP A 45 -5.39 -17.06 -7.76
C ASP A 45 -4.20 -16.73 -8.65
N ARG A 46 -3.65 -17.78 -9.28
CA ARG A 46 -2.49 -17.67 -10.17
C ARG A 46 -2.80 -16.99 -11.51
N LYS A 47 -4.07 -16.71 -11.81
CA LYS A 47 -4.47 -15.89 -12.97
C LYS A 47 -4.37 -14.40 -12.64
N LYS A 48 -4.38 -14.04 -11.36
CA LYS A 48 -4.22 -12.66 -10.88
C LYS A 48 -2.82 -12.38 -10.38
N TRP A 49 -2.16 -13.36 -9.76
CA TRP A 49 -0.92 -13.18 -9.03
C TRP A 49 0.18 -14.15 -9.39
N LYS A 50 1.39 -13.64 -9.47
CA LYS A 50 2.63 -14.39 -9.62
C LYS A 50 3.48 -14.22 -8.37
N PRO A 51 3.68 -15.28 -7.56
CA PRO A 51 4.65 -15.23 -6.47
C PRO A 51 6.06 -15.01 -6.98
N GLU A 52 6.80 -14.21 -6.26
CA GLU A 52 8.25 -14.10 -6.46
C GLU A 52 8.98 -15.27 -5.78
N LYS A 53 10.05 -15.76 -6.41
CA LYS A 53 10.96 -16.75 -5.86
C LYS A 53 12.37 -16.24 -6.01
N SER A 54 12.88 -15.59 -4.99
CA SER A 54 14.24 -15.04 -4.99
C SER A 54 14.76 -14.82 -3.57
N CYS A 55 16.07 -14.87 -3.43
CA CYS A 55 16.80 -14.55 -2.21
C CYS A 55 17.59 -13.22 -2.35
N TRP A 56 17.26 -12.43 -3.36
CA TRP A 56 18.00 -11.22 -3.73
C TRP A 56 17.98 -10.14 -2.64
N GLY A 57 16.90 -10.05 -1.86
CA GLY A 57 16.76 -9.02 -0.82
C GLY A 57 16.45 -7.64 -1.37
N GLY A 58 15.74 -7.57 -2.53
CA GLY A 58 15.21 -6.33 -3.08
C GLY A 58 16.24 -5.26 -3.48
N GLY A 59 17.55 -5.57 -3.43
CA GLY A 59 18.60 -4.55 -3.53
C GLY A 59 18.84 -3.77 -2.21
N ASN A 60 18.05 -4.03 -1.16
CA ASN A 60 18.05 -3.32 0.12
C ASN A 60 18.73 -4.10 1.25
N GLN A 61 19.43 -5.20 0.93
CA GLN A 61 20.05 -6.11 1.91
C GLN A 61 19.02 -6.79 2.84
N GLU A 62 17.79 -6.96 2.37
CA GLU A 62 16.77 -7.70 3.10
C GLU A 62 17.21 -9.15 3.34
N ARG A 63 16.75 -9.75 4.45
CA ARG A 63 17.30 -11.04 4.96
C ARG A 63 16.43 -12.24 4.63
N GLN A 64 15.35 -12.12 3.88
CA GLN A 64 14.51 -13.25 3.49
C GLN A 64 14.76 -13.72 2.06
N CYS A 65 14.47 -15.00 1.83
CA CYS A 65 14.10 -15.51 0.51
C CYS A 65 12.58 -15.45 0.35
N TYR A 66 12.08 -14.89 -0.74
CA TYR A 66 10.69 -15.06 -1.11
C TYR A 66 10.47 -16.45 -1.72
N THR A 67 9.39 -17.12 -1.33
CA THR A 67 9.03 -18.43 -1.82
C THR A 67 7.54 -18.49 -2.17
N ASP A 68 7.14 -19.48 -2.99
CA ASP A 68 5.74 -19.74 -3.34
C ASP A 68 5.10 -20.85 -2.50
N ARG A 69 5.73 -21.22 -1.38
CA ARG A 69 5.25 -22.28 -0.48
C ARG A 69 4.05 -21.78 0.33
N SER A 70 3.11 -22.71 0.61
CA SER A 70 1.90 -22.40 1.39
C SER A 70 2.17 -21.87 2.80
N LYS A 71 3.34 -22.15 3.38
CA LYS A 71 3.75 -21.57 4.66
C LYS A 71 4.09 -20.07 4.57
N ASN A 72 4.49 -19.58 3.38
CA ASN A 72 4.84 -18.17 3.17
C ASN A 72 3.73 -17.38 2.47
N ILE A 73 2.91 -18.03 1.64
CA ILE A 73 1.77 -17.41 0.96
C ILE A 73 0.55 -18.31 1.15
N LYS A 74 -0.44 -17.83 1.90
CA LYS A 74 -1.66 -18.56 2.19
C LYS A 74 -2.87 -17.65 1.97
N VAL A 75 -3.94 -18.21 1.38
CA VAL A 75 -5.27 -17.59 1.38
C VAL A 75 -6.15 -18.39 2.32
N ALA A 76 -6.63 -17.78 3.36
CA ALA A 76 -7.47 -18.39 4.36
C ALA A 76 -8.22 -17.31 5.17
N ASP A 77 -9.37 -17.68 5.71
CA ASP A 77 -10.18 -16.83 6.58
C ASP A 77 -10.55 -15.49 5.91
N GLY A 78 -10.75 -15.52 4.57
CA GLY A 78 -11.05 -14.34 3.76
C GLY A 78 -9.88 -13.38 3.57
N ASN A 79 -8.64 -13.83 3.79
CA ASN A 79 -7.47 -12.97 3.70
C ASN A 79 -6.31 -13.64 2.96
N LEU A 80 -5.49 -12.82 2.30
CA LEU A 80 -4.13 -13.19 1.93
C LEU A 80 -3.23 -13.04 3.16
N HIS A 81 -2.44 -14.06 3.44
CA HIS A 81 -1.40 -14.06 4.46
C HIS A 81 -0.03 -14.14 3.78
N LEU A 82 0.79 -13.11 3.92
CA LEU A 82 2.21 -13.13 3.59
C LEU A 82 2.98 -13.36 4.89
N ILE A 83 3.62 -14.53 5.03
CA ILE A 83 4.12 -14.99 6.33
C ILE A 83 5.64 -15.16 6.27
N ALA A 84 6.33 -14.48 7.19
CA ALA A 84 7.76 -14.64 7.39
C ALA A 84 8.05 -15.70 8.45
N HIS A 85 9.07 -16.53 8.18
CA HIS A 85 9.58 -17.53 9.11
C HIS A 85 11.10 -17.44 9.22
N LYS A 86 11.62 -17.70 10.41
CA LYS A 86 13.05 -17.90 10.62
C LYS A 86 13.42 -19.33 10.20
N GLU A 87 14.01 -19.45 9.06
CA GLU A 87 14.55 -20.71 8.52
C GLU A 87 15.61 -20.40 7.47
N THR A 88 16.70 -21.14 7.49
CA THR A 88 17.74 -21.04 6.47
C THR A 88 17.22 -21.61 5.15
N PHE A 89 17.31 -20.82 4.08
CA PHE A 89 16.88 -21.22 2.76
C PHE A 89 17.85 -20.70 1.70
N THR A 90 18.09 -21.51 0.67
CA THR A 90 18.94 -21.17 -0.48
C THR A 90 18.08 -21.14 -1.75
N GLY A 91 18.21 -20.07 -2.52
CA GLY A 91 17.45 -19.87 -3.76
C GLY A 91 18.14 -18.87 -4.69
N PRO A 92 17.50 -18.53 -5.82
CA PRO A 92 18.03 -17.57 -6.78
C PRO A 92 18.35 -16.21 -6.15
N ASP A 93 19.53 -15.65 -6.47
CA ASP A 93 19.96 -14.32 -5.99
C ASP A 93 19.37 -13.16 -6.84
N LEU A 94 18.49 -13.45 -7.76
CA LEU A 94 17.69 -12.50 -8.52
C LEU A 94 16.34 -13.13 -8.83
N PRO A 95 15.28 -12.33 -9.01
CA PRO A 95 14.06 -12.82 -9.62
C PRO A 95 14.37 -13.45 -11.00
N PRO A 96 13.80 -14.62 -11.32
CA PRO A 96 14.15 -15.37 -12.54
C PRO A 96 14.02 -14.60 -13.85
N GLU A 97 13.16 -13.59 -13.92
CA GLU A 97 12.97 -12.74 -15.08
C GLU A 97 14.10 -11.73 -15.33
N PHE A 98 14.96 -11.48 -14.34
CA PHE A 98 16.05 -10.50 -14.42
C PHE A 98 17.43 -11.13 -14.63
N SER A 99 17.52 -12.45 -14.72
CA SER A 99 18.80 -13.15 -14.91
C SER A 99 18.73 -14.27 -15.93
N ASN A 100 19.83 -14.53 -16.62
CA ASN A 100 20.04 -15.69 -17.45
C ASN A 100 20.39 -16.92 -16.60
N LYS A 101 19.99 -18.10 -17.01
CA LYS A 101 20.38 -19.34 -16.33
C LYS A 101 21.87 -19.68 -16.59
N PRO A 102 22.58 -20.29 -15.62
CA PRO A 102 22.13 -20.62 -14.26
C PRO A 102 22.07 -19.37 -13.37
N TYR A 103 21.09 -19.34 -12.48
CA TYR A 103 20.93 -18.20 -11.53
C TYR A 103 21.96 -18.33 -10.42
N PRO A 104 22.68 -17.23 -10.02
CA PRO A 104 23.42 -17.19 -8.78
C PRO A 104 22.51 -17.61 -7.62
N GLN A 105 23.09 -18.31 -6.65
CA GLN A 105 22.38 -18.77 -5.47
C GLN A 105 22.81 -17.98 -4.25
N LYS A 106 21.85 -17.65 -3.40
CA LYS A 106 22.10 -16.98 -2.12
C LYS A 106 21.36 -17.69 -1.00
N THR A 107 22.00 -17.78 0.15
CA THR A 107 21.41 -18.33 1.37
C THR A 107 21.01 -17.20 2.30
N GLN A 108 19.79 -17.25 2.81
CA GLN A 108 19.23 -16.29 3.74
C GLN A 108 18.70 -16.99 4.99
N GLU A 109 18.53 -16.24 6.07
CA GLU A 109 18.11 -16.76 7.39
C GLU A 109 16.60 -16.80 7.57
N TYR A 110 15.85 -16.17 6.66
CA TYR A 110 14.39 -16.09 6.70
C TYR A 110 13.80 -16.49 5.36
N THR A 111 12.53 -16.93 5.40
CA THR A 111 11.69 -17.04 4.21
C THR A 111 10.44 -16.20 4.39
N SER A 112 9.87 -15.69 3.30
CA SER A 112 8.67 -14.89 3.32
C SER A 112 7.88 -14.98 2.02
N GLY A 113 6.77 -14.22 1.93
CA GLY A 113 5.90 -14.13 0.77
C GLY A 113 5.99 -12.78 0.05
N LYS A 114 6.00 -12.83 -1.30
CA LYS A 114 5.79 -11.69 -2.19
C LYS A 114 4.96 -12.11 -3.38
N ILE A 115 3.92 -11.33 -3.69
CA ILE A 115 3.07 -11.53 -4.86
C ILE A 115 3.08 -10.27 -5.73
N ARG A 116 2.86 -10.45 -7.03
CA ARG A 116 2.86 -9.34 -8.00
C ARG A 116 2.00 -9.65 -9.21
N THR A 117 1.47 -8.61 -9.84
CA THR A 117 0.69 -8.74 -11.08
C THR A 117 1.54 -8.60 -12.34
N LEU A 118 2.88 -8.56 -12.23
CA LEU A 118 3.82 -8.42 -13.35
C LEU A 118 3.59 -9.47 -14.44
N GLY A 119 3.36 -9.01 -15.68
CA GLY A 119 3.09 -9.86 -16.83
C GLY A 119 1.70 -10.49 -16.84
N ILE A 120 0.81 -10.06 -15.93
CA ILE A 120 -0.60 -10.47 -15.85
C ILE A 120 -1.50 -9.25 -16.00
N SER A 121 -1.32 -8.25 -15.15
CA SER A 121 -2.13 -7.02 -15.15
C SER A 121 -1.29 -5.81 -14.73
N SER A 122 -1.57 -4.67 -15.36
CA SER A 122 -1.00 -3.37 -15.03
C SER A 122 -1.99 -2.28 -15.41
N TRP A 123 -1.91 -1.14 -14.75
CA TRP A 123 -2.84 -0.02 -14.94
C TRP A 123 -2.07 1.28 -15.07
N LYS A 124 -2.55 2.16 -15.91
CA LYS A 124 -2.14 3.56 -15.96
C LYS A 124 -3.30 4.39 -15.45
N TYR A 125 -3.04 5.17 -14.41
CA TYR A 125 -4.04 5.98 -13.73
C TYR A 125 -5.19 5.17 -13.11
N GLY A 126 -5.88 5.76 -12.19
CA GLY A 126 -6.98 5.11 -11.50
C GLY A 126 -6.90 5.27 -9.99
N LYS A 127 -7.73 4.52 -9.28
CA LYS A 127 -7.71 4.40 -7.83
C LYS A 127 -7.31 2.99 -7.44
N VAL A 128 -6.24 2.87 -6.66
CA VAL A 128 -5.80 1.62 -6.02
C VAL A 128 -6.25 1.68 -4.58
N GLU A 129 -7.02 0.73 -4.15
CA GLU A 129 -7.54 0.67 -2.79
C GLU A 129 -7.36 -0.74 -2.24
N PHE A 130 -6.92 -0.87 -0.99
CA PHE A 130 -6.76 -2.15 -0.34
C PHE A 130 -6.98 -2.04 1.16
N ARG A 131 -7.49 -3.12 1.75
CA ARG A 131 -7.69 -3.24 3.18
C ARG A 131 -6.70 -4.25 3.73
N ALA A 132 -5.86 -3.80 4.66
CA ALA A 132 -4.75 -4.60 5.14
C ALA A 132 -4.46 -4.37 6.63
N LYS A 133 -3.77 -5.35 7.23
CA LYS A 133 -3.26 -5.29 8.60
C LYS A 133 -1.79 -5.70 8.59
N PRO A 134 -0.86 -4.72 8.70
CA PRO A 134 0.56 -5.01 8.73
C PRO A 134 0.96 -5.70 10.05
N PRO A 135 2.02 -6.53 10.08
CA PRO A 135 2.54 -7.10 11.30
C PRO A 135 3.26 -6.05 12.15
N LYS A 136 3.34 -6.29 13.44
CA LYS A 136 4.26 -5.59 14.34
C LYS A 136 5.56 -6.38 14.53
N GLY A 137 6.61 -5.72 14.96
CA GLY A 137 7.86 -6.33 15.37
C GLY A 137 9.09 -5.68 14.78
N GLN A 138 10.16 -5.62 15.58
CA GLN A 138 11.45 -5.06 15.18
C GLN A 138 12.07 -5.89 14.05
N GLY A 139 12.29 -5.28 12.90
CA GLY A 139 12.84 -5.91 11.69
C GLY A 139 11.79 -6.32 10.66
N THR A 140 10.46 -6.13 10.91
CA THR A 140 9.44 -6.33 9.87
C THR A 140 9.39 -5.14 8.90
N TRP A 141 9.10 -5.45 7.63
CA TRP A 141 8.92 -4.46 6.57
C TRP A 141 7.85 -4.94 5.57
N PRO A 142 6.54 -4.84 5.91
CA PRO A 142 5.44 -5.04 4.99
C PRO A 142 5.34 -3.89 3.99
N ALA A 143 4.98 -4.19 2.73
CA ALA A 143 4.77 -3.20 1.69
C ALA A 143 3.66 -3.59 0.71
N VAL A 144 2.90 -2.57 0.23
CA VAL A 144 2.07 -2.63 -0.98
C VAL A 144 2.48 -1.46 -1.86
N TRP A 145 2.99 -1.77 -3.03
CA TRP A 145 3.69 -0.84 -3.89
C TRP A 145 3.56 -1.18 -5.38
N MET A 146 4.01 -0.29 -6.24
CA MET A 146 3.84 -0.41 -7.68
C MET A 146 5.14 -0.10 -8.42
N MET A 147 5.39 -0.87 -9.47
CA MET A 147 6.52 -0.68 -10.40
C MET A 147 6.04 -0.60 -11.84
N PRO A 148 6.78 0.10 -12.73
CA PRO A 148 6.42 0.22 -14.13
C PRO A 148 6.44 -1.15 -14.83
N ALA A 149 5.39 -1.44 -15.62
CA ALA A 149 5.25 -2.73 -16.30
C ALA A 149 6.30 -2.94 -17.40
N ASN A 150 6.72 -1.87 -18.06
CA ASN A 150 7.60 -1.92 -19.23
C ASN A 150 8.86 -1.05 -19.11
N SER A 151 9.02 -0.30 -18.02
CA SER A 151 10.19 0.58 -17.76
C SER A 151 10.57 1.43 -18.97
N VAL A 152 9.57 2.13 -19.56
CA VAL A 152 9.72 2.84 -20.84
C VAL A 152 10.75 3.97 -20.81
N TYR A 153 11.09 4.45 -19.63
CA TYR A 153 12.09 5.49 -19.41
C TYR A 153 13.48 4.94 -19.01
N GLY A 154 13.60 3.62 -18.87
CA GLY A 154 14.82 2.95 -18.42
C GLY A 154 14.65 2.22 -17.10
N GLY A 155 15.73 1.66 -16.58
CA GLY A 155 15.74 0.95 -15.30
C GLY A 155 15.40 1.86 -14.11
N TRP A 156 15.20 1.25 -12.94
CA TRP A 156 14.94 1.97 -11.70
C TRP A 156 16.04 3.00 -11.40
N PRO A 157 15.69 4.23 -10.97
CA PRO A 157 14.33 4.77 -10.78
C PRO A 157 13.85 5.67 -11.92
N LEU A 158 14.52 5.62 -13.10
CA LEU A 158 14.14 6.44 -14.27
C LEU A 158 12.69 6.28 -14.70
N SER A 159 12.12 5.10 -14.49
CA SER A 159 10.73 4.77 -14.83
C SER A 159 9.77 4.88 -13.64
N GLY A 160 10.26 5.34 -12.48
CA GLY A 160 9.45 5.57 -11.28
C GLY A 160 9.18 4.32 -10.44
N GLU A 161 8.72 4.56 -9.20
CA GLU A 161 8.18 3.59 -8.24
C GLU A 161 7.18 4.32 -7.36
N ILE A 162 6.09 3.66 -6.94
CA ILE A 162 5.04 4.23 -6.09
C ILE A 162 4.81 3.30 -4.92
N ASP A 163 5.15 3.74 -3.71
CA ASP A 163 4.95 3.00 -2.47
C ASP A 163 3.70 3.51 -1.77
N ILE A 164 2.62 2.72 -1.81
CA ILE A 164 1.33 3.14 -1.24
C ILE A 164 1.33 2.90 0.27
N LEU A 165 1.89 1.78 0.69
CA LEU A 165 2.05 1.38 2.08
C LEU A 165 3.41 0.75 2.28
N GLU A 166 4.19 1.30 3.19
CA GLU A 166 5.32 0.63 3.81
C GLU A 166 5.22 0.79 5.33
N GLY A 167 5.60 -0.24 6.07
CA GLY A 167 5.69 -0.18 7.52
C GLY A 167 7.01 -0.77 7.98
N VAL A 168 7.71 -0.09 8.88
CA VAL A 168 8.95 -0.64 9.44
C VAL A 168 8.90 -0.64 10.96
N ASN A 169 9.23 -1.78 11.55
CA ASN A 169 9.40 -1.89 13.01
C ASN A 169 8.16 -1.47 13.82
N LEU A 170 6.94 -1.66 13.29
CA LEU A 170 5.72 -1.25 13.99
C LEU A 170 5.66 -1.83 15.39
N GLY A 171 5.33 -1.00 16.38
CA GLY A 171 5.29 -1.35 17.80
C GLY A 171 6.67 -1.46 18.48
N ALA A 172 7.77 -1.31 17.74
CA ALA A 172 9.09 -1.28 18.35
C ALA A 172 9.41 0.10 18.95
N THR A 173 10.12 0.11 20.06
CA THR A 173 10.54 1.37 20.70
C THR A 173 11.44 2.18 19.76
N CYS A 174 11.13 3.45 19.57
CA CYS A 174 11.96 4.38 18.81
C CYS A 174 12.06 5.74 19.53
N GLU A 175 13.17 6.46 19.30
CA GLU A 175 13.44 7.75 19.96
C GLU A 175 12.51 8.87 19.50
N THR A 176 12.02 8.77 18.25
CA THR A 176 11.14 9.79 17.65
C THR A 176 9.65 9.42 17.71
N CYS A 177 9.31 8.32 18.38
CA CYS A 177 7.91 7.90 18.54
C CYS A 177 7.18 8.80 19.52
N THR A 178 5.92 9.10 19.22
CA THR A 178 5.02 9.81 20.10
C THR A 178 4.11 8.82 20.83
N GLY A 179 4.13 8.85 22.16
CA GLY A 179 3.33 7.97 23.03
C GLY A 179 4.01 6.62 23.32
N ASP A 180 3.27 5.74 24.01
CA ASP A 180 3.79 4.48 24.57
C ASP A 180 3.68 3.28 23.63
N VAL A 181 3.14 3.45 22.42
CA VAL A 181 2.85 2.34 21.48
C VAL A 181 4.05 1.96 20.61
N GLY A 182 5.15 2.70 20.66
CA GLY A 182 6.30 2.51 19.79
C GLY A 182 6.08 3.09 18.39
N GLU A 183 6.83 2.58 17.38
CA GLU A 183 6.67 3.04 15.98
C GLU A 183 5.27 2.68 15.47
N ASN A 184 4.51 3.68 15.10
CA ASN A 184 3.13 3.55 14.64
C ASN A 184 2.86 4.31 13.33
N ARG A 185 3.91 4.79 12.68
CA ARG A 185 3.79 5.54 11.42
C ARG A 185 4.00 4.62 10.23
N MET A 186 3.09 4.74 9.28
CA MET A 186 3.24 4.14 7.95
C MET A 186 3.90 5.12 7.01
N ILE A 187 4.58 4.62 5.99
CA ILE A 187 5.33 5.38 5.01
C ILE A 187 4.61 5.25 3.66
N SER A 188 4.55 6.35 2.91
CA SER A 188 4.30 6.33 1.47
C SER A 188 5.39 7.12 0.78
N ALA A 189 5.78 6.65 -0.42
CA ALA A 189 6.90 7.22 -1.14
C ALA A 189 6.68 7.19 -2.66
N ILE A 190 7.43 8.05 -3.36
CA ILE A 190 7.65 7.94 -4.80
C ILE A 190 9.14 8.06 -5.09
N HIS A 191 9.69 7.14 -5.89
CA HIS A 191 11.07 7.18 -6.35
C HIS A 191 11.14 7.55 -7.82
N PHE A 192 12.09 8.43 -8.18
CA PHE A 192 12.21 8.98 -9.53
C PHE A 192 13.62 9.57 -9.77
N GLY A 193 13.82 10.28 -10.88
CA GLY A 193 15.01 11.06 -11.15
C GLY A 193 16.01 10.35 -12.06
N ASP A 194 17.23 10.13 -11.57
CA ASP A 194 18.34 9.52 -12.29
C ASP A 194 18.85 8.28 -11.56
N TYR A 195 19.75 7.52 -12.16
CA TYR A 195 20.44 6.42 -11.48
C TYR A 195 21.22 6.90 -10.26
N ALA A 196 21.40 6.00 -9.29
CA ALA A 196 22.20 6.28 -8.10
C ALA A 196 23.60 6.83 -8.49
N PRO A 197 24.14 7.81 -7.74
CA PRO A 197 23.59 8.41 -6.51
C PRO A 197 22.67 9.62 -6.73
N LYS A 198 22.18 9.87 -7.92
CA LYS A 198 21.32 11.02 -8.28
C LYS A 198 19.82 10.71 -8.24
N ASN A 199 19.47 9.50 -7.80
CA ASN A 199 18.08 9.13 -7.59
C ASN A 199 17.42 10.04 -6.54
N LYS A 200 16.14 10.32 -6.76
CA LYS A 200 15.34 11.18 -5.90
C LYS A 200 14.23 10.38 -5.24
N LEU A 201 13.81 10.86 -4.08
CA LEU A 201 12.75 10.30 -3.27
C LEU A 201 11.93 11.44 -2.68
N HIS A 202 10.62 11.33 -2.76
CA HIS A 202 9.71 12.01 -1.84
C HIS A 202 9.00 10.95 -1.01
N ASP A 203 8.97 11.14 0.28
CA ASP A 203 8.26 10.28 1.22
C ASP A 203 7.46 11.09 2.23
N THR A 204 6.57 10.41 2.92
CA THR A 204 5.85 10.94 4.06
C THR A 204 5.58 9.84 5.08
N ARG A 205 5.38 10.23 6.33
CA ARG A 205 4.98 9.34 7.40
C ARG A 205 3.62 9.74 7.95
N VAL A 206 2.72 8.79 8.07
CA VAL A 206 1.36 8.99 8.59
C VAL A 206 1.09 8.05 9.76
N ALA A 207 0.53 8.60 10.83
CA ALA A 207 -0.02 7.84 11.95
C ALA A 207 -1.56 7.89 11.92
N LEU A 208 -2.19 6.90 12.57
CA LEU A 208 -3.62 6.95 12.81
C LEU A 208 -3.97 8.14 13.72
N PRO A 209 -5.15 8.77 13.55
CA PRO A 209 -5.58 9.90 14.40
C PRO A 209 -5.62 9.56 15.89
N SER A 210 -5.93 8.31 16.24
CA SER A 210 -5.94 7.79 17.61
C SER A 210 -4.56 7.53 18.19
N ASN A 211 -3.50 7.70 17.39
CA ASN A 211 -2.14 7.27 17.71
C ASN A 211 -2.01 5.77 18.03
N ALA A 212 -2.96 4.96 17.58
CA ALA A 212 -2.96 3.50 17.72
C ALA A 212 -1.92 2.86 16.77
N LEU A 213 -1.64 1.59 16.98
CA LEU A 213 -0.79 0.79 16.07
C LEU A 213 -1.60 0.35 14.85
N PRO A 214 -1.13 0.63 13.62
CA PRO A 214 -1.77 0.11 12.41
C PRO A 214 -1.80 -1.43 12.32
N SER A 215 -1.02 -2.11 13.16
CA SER A 215 -0.98 -3.57 13.26
C SER A 215 -2.07 -4.18 14.14
N ASP A 216 -2.85 -3.37 14.85
CA ASP A 216 -3.89 -3.91 15.74
C ASP A 216 -5.18 -4.25 14.99
N GLU A 217 -5.52 -3.47 13.94
CA GLU A 217 -6.73 -3.63 13.14
C GLU A 217 -6.46 -3.55 11.63
N PHE A 218 -7.48 -3.85 10.82
CA PHE A 218 -7.44 -3.64 9.39
C PHE A 218 -7.77 -2.17 9.06
N HIS A 219 -6.94 -1.58 8.23
CA HIS A 219 -7.12 -0.23 7.70
C HIS A 219 -7.23 -0.22 6.19
N ILE A 220 -7.76 0.85 5.62
CA ILE A 220 -7.91 1.04 4.16
C ILE A 220 -6.89 2.08 3.71
N TRP A 221 -6.01 1.68 2.79
CA TRP A 221 -5.10 2.59 2.07
C TRP A 221 -5.63 2.82 0.67
N THR A 222 -5.54 4.06 0.22
CA THR A 222 -5.97 4.44 -1.11
C THR A 222 -4.93 5.32 -1.77
N LEU A 223 -4.60 5.00 -3.02
CA LEU A 223 -3.91 5.87 -3.97
C LEU A 223 -4.91 6.27 -5.06
N GLU A 224 -5.17 7.56 -5.20
CA GLU A 224 -5.74 8.11 -6.42
C GLU A 224 -4.59 8.64 -7.27
N TRP A 225 -4.54 8.20 -8.51
CA TRP A 225 -3.48 8.53 -9.45
C TRP A 225 -4.07 8.94 -10.79
N GLY A 226 -3.81 10.18 -11.19
CA GLY A 226 -4.19 10.77 -12.48
C GLY A 226 -2.99 11.39 -13.18
N GLU A 227 -3.21 11.92 -14.38
CA GLU A 227 -2.17 12.60 -15.15
C GLU A 227 -1.57 13.76 -14.36
N GLY A 228 -0.32 13.61 -13.93
CA GLY A 228 0.40 14.65 -13.18
C GLY A 228 -0.06 14.85 -11.74
N MET A 229 -0.82 13.93 -11.14
CA MET A 229 -1.29 14.05 -9.76
C MET A 229 -1.42 12.70 -9.06
N MET A 230 -1.01 12.64 -7.79
CA MET A 230 -1.20 11.51 -6.88
C MET A 230 -1.73 12.00 -5.54
N ARG A 231 -2.71 11.30 -4.97
CA ARG A 231 -3.27 11.54 -3.64
C ARG A 231 -3.31 10.25 -2.85
N PHE A 232 -2.88 10.32 -1.61
CA PHE A 232 -2.78 9.17 -0.71
C PHE A 232 -3.72 9.36 0.47
N TYR A 233 -4.45 8.29 0.82
CA TYR A 233 -5.44 8.31 1.88
C TYR A 233 -5.24 7.10 2.81
N LEU A 234 -5.51 7.32 4.08
CA LEU A 234 -5.64 6.29 5.12
C LEU A 234 -7.01 6.43 5.77
N ASP A 235 -7.82 5.37 5.71
CA ASP A 235 -9.21 5.33 6.19
C ASP A 235 -10.05 6.50 5.67
N GLY A 236 -9.93 6.80 4.37
CA GLY A 236 -10.62 7.89 3.69
C GLY A 236 -10.08 9.30 3.98
N ARG A 237 -9.11 9.45 4.89
CA ARG A 237 -8.48 10.73 5.17
C ARG A 237 -7.26 10.95 4.29
N LYS A 238 -7.29 11.99 3.44
CA LYS A 238 -6.13 12.41 2.65
C LYS A 238 -5.01 12.88 3.59
N TYR A 239 -3.80 12.35 3.39
CA TYR A 239 -2.63 12.73 4.18
C TYR A 239 -1.46 13.20 3.32
N TRP A 240 -1.47 12.89 2.02
CA TRP A 240 -0.39 13.28 1.13
C TRP A 240 -0.88 13.53 -0.30
N GLU A 241 -0.26 14.49 -0.97
CA GLU A 241 -0.52 14.82 -2.37
C GLU A 241 0.80 15.19 -3.04
N ARG A 242 0.98 14.75 -4.29
CA ARG A 242 2.10 15.12 -5.16
C ARG A 242 1.59 15.41 -6.56
N THR A 243 2.27 16.34 -7.21
CA THR A 243 1.97 16.77 -8.58
C THR A 243 3.18 16.64 -9.47
N SER A 244 3.01 16.77 -10.78
CA SER A 244 4.11 16.72 -11.74
C SER A 244 5.16 17.81 -11.55
N ALA A 245 4.93 18.79 -10.69
CA ALA A 245 5.93 19.76 -10.26
C ALA A 245 6.94 19.17 -9.25
N ASP A 246 6.58 18.04 -8.61
CA ASP A 246 7.37 17.40 -7.56
C ASP A 246 8.27 16.28 -8.08
N TRP A 247 8.13 15.86 -9.33
CA TRP A 247 8.91 14.75 -9.89
C TRP A 247 9.44 15.02 -11.30
N GLU A 248 10.41 14.24 -11.69
CA GLU A 248 11.04 14.31 -13.01
C GLU A 248 11.73 12.98 -13.35
N THR A 249 12.19 12.81 -14.56
CA THR A 249 13.12 11.73 -14.92
C THR A 249 14.24 12.28 -15.78
N ALA A 250 15.46 11.83 -15.53
CA ALA A 250 16.63 12.17 -16.33
C ALA A 250 16.69 11.38 -17.65
N SER A 251 15.71 10.52 -17.91
CA SER A 251 15.66 9.73 -19.14
C SER A 251 15.50 10.61 -20.37
N PRO A 252 16.39 10.47 -21.37
CA PRO A 252 16.23 11.20 -22.64
C PRO A 252 14.97 10.75 -23.41
N LEU A 253 14.40 9.59 -23.06
CA LEU A 253 13.17 9.08 -23.66
C LEU A 253 11.92 9.84 -23.20
N ALA A 254 11.99 10.51 -22.07
CA ALA A 254 10.90 11.36 -21.57
C ALA A 254 10.76 12.66 -22.41
N LYS A 255 11.81 13.07 -23.10
CA LYS A 255 11.86 14.34 -23.84
C LYS A 255 11.45 15.50 -22.93
N SER A 256 10.34 16.20 -23.27
CA SER A 256 9.81 17.32 -22.48
C SER A 256 8.50 16.93 -21.78
N ASN A 257 8.25 15.65 -21.54
CA ASN A 257 7.02 15.20 -20.91
C ASN A 257 7.02 15.51 -19.40
N PRO A 258 6.23 16.48 -18.92
CA PRO A 258 6.28 16.92 -17.52
C PRO A 258 5.63 15.93 -16.56
N VAL A 259 4.88 14.94 -17.07
CA VAL A 259 4.21 13.95 -16.21
C VAL A 259 4.98 12.62 -16.10
N ALA A 260 6.09 12.50 -16.87
CA ALA A 260 7.01 11.37 -16.74
C ALA A 260 7.72 11.41 -15.37
N PRO A 261 7.99 10.24 -14.75
CA PRO A 261 7.86 8.90 -15.28
C PRO A 261 6.52 8.22 -15.00
N PHE A 262 5.57 8.88 -14.36
CA PHE A 262 4.34 8.28 -13.83
C PHE A 262 3.16 8.33 -14.83
N ASP A 263 3.43 8.30 -16.12
CA ASP A 263 2.46 8.32 -17.22
C ASP A 263 2.40 7.01 -18.02
N GLN A 264 2.86 5.93 -17.43
CA GLN A 264 2.92 4.59 -18.00
C GLN A 264 2.19 3.57 -17.11
N PRO A 265 1.87 2.35 -17.61
CA PRO A 265 1.26 1.33 -16.78
C PRO A 265 2.20 0.82 -15.69
N PHE A 266 1.68 0.71 -14.46
CA PHE A 266 2.34 0.10 -13.31
C PHE A 266 1.62 -1.17 -12.89
N TYR A 267 2.37 -2.19 -12.45
CA TYR A 267 1.86 -3.38 -11.81
C TYR A 267 1.98 -3.27 -10.28
N ILE A 268 1.10 -3.95 -9.56
CA ILE A 268 1.06 -3.92 -8.09
C ILE A 268 1.79 -5.12 -7.48
N MET A 269 2.41 -4.90 -6.34
CA MET A 269 3.07 -5.90 -5.51
C MET A 269 2.67 -5.79 -4.06
N ALA A 270 2.70 -6.92 -3.35
CA ALA A 270 2.60 -6.97 -1.90
C ALA A 270 3.63 -7.95 -1.35
N ASN A 271 4.33 -7.57 -0.29
CA ASN A 271 5.34 -8.42 0.35
C ASN A 271 5.49 -8.14 1.85
N LEU A 272 6.11 -9.08 2.53
CA LEU A 272 6.65 -8.90 3.87
C LEU A 272 8.14 -9.16 3.82
N ALA A 273 8.96 -8.12 3.90
CA ALA A 273 10.40 -8.23 4.05
C ALA A 273 10.80 -8.33 5.54
N ILE A 274 12.00 -8.87 5.78
CA ILE A 274 12.62 -8.94 7.11
C ILE A 274 14.02 -8.33 7.02
N GLY A 275 14.31 -7.41 7.91
CA GLY A 275 15.58 -6.69 7.93
C GLY A 275 15.70 -5.73 6.74
N GLY A 276 16.94 -5.50 6.34
CA GLY A 276 17.25 -4.61 5.22
C GLY A 276 17.43 -3.15 5.61
N GLY A 277 17.88 -2.37 4.63
CA GLY A 277 18.36 -1.01 4.87
C GLY A 277 17.35 -0.10 5.56
N LEU A 278 16.07 -0.17 5.20
CA LEU A 278 15.06 0.71 5.80
C LEU A 278 14.69 0.27 7.23
N SER A 279 14.45 -1.01 7.48
CA SER A 279 14.02 -1.46 8.81
C SER A 279 15.17 -1.51 9.82
N GLU A 280 16.36 -1.96 9.44
CA GLU A 280 17.49 -2.07 10.35
C GLU A 280 18.13 -0.74 10.70
N LYS A 281 18.17 0.21 9.75
CA LYS A 281 18.75 1.55 9.94
C LYS A 281 17.79 2.56 10.55
N ASN A 282 16.49 2.27 10.55
CA ASN A 282 15.48 3.21 11.08
C ASN A 282 15.68 3.51 12.58
N ASN A 283 16.20 2.55 13.35
CA ASN A 283 16.49 2.71 14.77
C ASN A 283 17.76 1.96 15.23
N ASP A 284 18.57 1.47 14.30
CA ASP A 284 19.83 0.74 14.52
C ASP A 284 19.72 -0.52 15.43
N LYS A 285 18.51 -1.09 15.58
CA LYS A 285 18.29 -2.27 16.45
C LYS A 285 18.28 -3.61 15.70
N GLY A 286 18.48 -3.57 14.37
CA GLY A 286 18.50 -4.78 13.56
C GLY A 286 17.17 -5.53 13.55
N VAL A 287 17.22 -6.86 13.56
CA VAL A 287 16.05 -7.76 13.55
C VAL A 287 15.96 -8.48 14.90
N ALA A 288 14.81 -8.36 15.56
CA ALA A 288 14.59 -9.05 16.84
C ALA A 288 14.54 -10.59 16.63
N SER A 289 15.08 -11.33 17.59
CA SER A 289 15.17 -12.79 17.50
C SER A 289 13.82 -13.50 17.50
N ASP A 290 12.80 -12.86 18.04
CA ASP A 290 11.42 -13.34 18.21
C ASP A 290 10.42 -12.70 17.23
N VAL A 291 10.89 -11.95 16.24
CA VAL A 291 10.02 -11.26 15.27
C VAL A 291 9.21 -12.20 14.38
N THR A 292 9.60 -13.46 14.27
CA THR A 292 8.91 -14.46 13.46
C THR A 292 8.32 -15.59 14.31
N PRO A 293 7.17 -16.20 13.91
CA PRO A 293 6.47 -15.92 12.67
C PRO A 293 5.76 -14.57 12.69
N ALA A 294 5.85 -13.82 11.57
CA ALA A 294 5.13 -12.57 11.35
C ALA A 294 4.23 -12.71 10.12
N ALA A 295 3.04 -12.14 10.16
CA ALA A 295 2.10 -12.23 9.05
C ALA A 295 1.56 -10.85 8.66
N PHE A 296 1.70 -10.49 7.39
CA PHE A 296 1.03 -9.37 6.77
C PHE A 296 -0.28 -9.87 6.16
N LEU A 297 -1.41 -9.36 6.64
CA LEU A 297 -2.74 -9.76 6.22
C LEU A 297 -3.32 -8.72 5.26
N ILE A 298 -3.88 -9.19 4.15
CA ILE A 298 -4.59 -8.34 3.18
C ILE A 298 -5.96 -8.97 2.95
N ASP A 299 -7.02 -8.21 3.27
CA ASP A 299 -8.40 -8.61 3.13
C ASP A 299 -8.83 -8.56 1.65
N TRP A 300 -8.56 -7.44 0.99
CA TRP A 300 -8.81 -7.27 -0.44
C TRP A 300 -7.91 -6.21 -1.06
N ILE A 301 -7.77 -6.30 -2.41
CA ILE A 301 -7.15 -5.28 -3.25
C ILE A 301 -8.09 -5.01 -4.42
N ARG A 302 -8.40 -3.74 -4.66
CA ARG A 302 -9.34 -3.28 -5.69
C ARG A 302 -8.73 -2.17 -6.52
N ILE A 303 -8.92 -2.24 -7.84
CA ILE A 303 -8.46 -1.23 -8.79
C ILE A 303 -9.68 -0.66 -9.50
N TYR A 304 -9.77 0.66 -9.52
CA TYR A 304 -10.83 1.39 -10.19
C TYR A 304 -10.25 2.29 -11.27
N GLN A 305 -11.00 2.49 -12.34
CA GLN A 305 -10.69 3.49 -13.36
C GLN A 305 -11.81 4.56 -13.39
N CYS A 306 -11.40 5.77 -13.74
CA CYS A 306 -12.35 6.87 -13.92
C CYS A 306 -13.16 6.64 -15.18
N SER A 307 -14.50 6.46 -15.06
CA SER A 307 -15.37 6.18 -16.20
C SER A 307 -15.58 7.40 -17.11
N SER A 308 -15.56 8.59 -16.51
CA SER A 308 -15.72 9.87 -17.21
C SER A 308 -14.41 10.40 -17.83
N ASP A 309 -13.24 9.87 -17.40
CA ASP A 309 -11.93 10.30 -17.88
C ASP A 309 -10.91 9.15 -17.79
N LYS A 310 -11.05 8.17 -18.67
CA LYS A 310 -10.20 6.95 -18.65
C LYS A 310 -8.74 7.21 -19.01
N GLU A 311 -8.47 8.26 -19.78
CA GLU A 311 -7.14 8.56 -20.27
C GLU A 311 -6.26 9.26 -19.24
N LYS A 312 -6.85 10.14 -18.42
CA LYS A 312 -6.13 10.99 -17.47
C LYS A 312 -6.48 10.74 -16.01
N GLY A 313 -7.70 10.24 -15.74
CA GLY A 313 -8.19 9.95 -14.39
C GLY A 313 -8.54 11.18 -13.55
N LEU A 314 -8.27 12.39 -14.04
CA LEU A 314 -8.38 13.62 -13.25
C LEU A 314 -9.83 14.01 -12.93
N ALA A 315 -10.80 13.67 -13.80
CA ALA A 315 -12.20 14.02 -13.56
C ALA A 315 -12.76 13.39 -12.27
N CYS A 316 -12.29 12.20 -11.92
CA CYS A 316 -12.71 11.50 -10.70
C CYS A 316 -11.98 12.01 -9.44
N MET A 317 -10.84 12.67 -9.58
CA MET A 317 -10.03 13.22 -8.48
C MET A 317 -10.48 14.63 -8.04
N GLN A 318 -11.43 15.25 -8.73
CA GLN A 318 -11.83 16.65 -8.48
C GLN A 318 -12.82 16.82 -7.30
N GLY A 319 -13.24 15.72 -6.64
CA GLY A 319 -14.28 15.72 -5.61
C GLY A 319 -13.95 16.42 -4.28
N ASP A 320 -12.69 16.70 -3.99
CA ASP A 320 -12.25 17.38 -2.75
C ASP A 320 -12.27 18.91 -2.93
N LYS A 321 -13.43 19.51 -3.21
CA LYS A 321 -13.61 20.92 -2.84
C LYS A 321 -13.73 20.95 -1.33
N GLU A 322 -12.67 21.41 -0.67
CA GLU A 322 -12.70 21.72 0.75
C GLU A 322 -14.01 22.45 1.08
N SER A 323 -14.83 21.81 1.90
CA SER A 323 -15.90 22.52 2.60
C SER A 323 -15.19 23.51 3.54
N LYS A 324 -15.20 24.78 3.13
CA LYS A 324 -14.79 25.91 3.95
C LYS A 324 -15.67 26.03 5.18
#